data_4859d71e5b72920ef24ad349ae44db20
#
_entry.id   4859d71e5b72920ef24ad349ae44db20
#
_cell.length_a   1.000
_cell.length_b   1.000
_cell.length_c   1.000
_cell.angle_alpha   90.00
_cell.angle_beta   90.00
_cell.angle_gamma   90.00
#
_symmetry.space_group_name_H-M   'P 1'
#
loop_
_entity.id
_entity.type
_entity.pdbx_description
1 polymer ?
#
loop_
_entity_poly.entity_id
_entity_poly.type
_entity_poly.pdbx_seq_one_letter_code
_entity_poly.pdbx_strand_id
1 'polypeptide(L)'
;AGAMIGIVTDYAGKRTALPALLQWSVKRTDGEPCDSFSVQFACGKKTASQLEGATEFQAVEAGKVVFTGIVDDFELRLGRDGALAEITGRGMAGRLMDMQVPAAEYVTAQLEDILNAYVRPCGITKIEADEMPPVAQFVVQTGATCYQALAGFCRHSADIFPRFLADGTLVLRKNALGKPVWLGDEILQAQYVRNRYGVAARQVLINTRNGSMQAADYAEFQMLGGTRVQYAGMTGNKIRASFRTAKQRLDDAKRDEKLLYVTVPGVFLAEPLDMVSVKLDALGISGTFTVQEAQSGCDETGATCTLILR
;
A
#
# COMPACT_ATOMS: atom_id res chain seq x y z
N ALA A 1 7.42 14.05 -20.71
CA ALA A 1 6.72 12.89 -20.15
C ALA A 1 5.99 12.18 -21.27
N GLY A 2 6.08 10.85 -21.36
CA GLY A 2 5.33 10.05 -22.31
C GLY A 2 3.84 10.06 -21.96
N ALA A 3 2.97 9.85 -22.95
CA ALA A 3 1.54 9.71 -22.67
C ALA A 3 1.29 8.41 -21.90
N MET A 4 0.51 8.49 -20.83
CA MET A 4 0.03 7.32 -20.09
C MET A 4 -0.93 6.50 -20.96
N ILE A 5 -0.70 5.21 -21.07
CA ILE A 5 -1.56 4.27 -21.78
C ILE A 5 -2.28 3.38 -20.78
N GLY A 6 -3.61 3.37 -20.81
CA GLY A 6 -4.43 2.41 -20.08
C GLY A 6 -4.66 1.13 -20.89
N ILE A 7 -4.55 -0.02 -20.24
CA ILE A 7 -4.85 -1.34 -20.85
C ILE A 7 -5.77 -2.07 -19.90
N VAL A 8 -6.92 -2.54 -20.40
CA VAL A 8 -7.81 -3.44 -19.64
C VAL A 8 -7.66 -4.87 -20.13
N THR A 9 -7.83 -5.81 -19.20
CA THR A 9 -7.85 -7.25 -19.49
C THR A 9 -9.21 -7.81 -19.08
N ASP A 10 -9.83 -8.60 -19.96
CA ASP A 10 -11.14 -9.24 -19.71
C ASP A 10 -10.98 -10.64 -19.06
N TYR A 11 -12.13 -11.28 -18.75
CA TYR A 11 -12.17 -12.63 -18.16
C TYR A 11 -11.48 -13.70 -19.00
N ALA A 12 -11.38 -13.50 -20.32
CA ALA A 12 -10.72 -14.42 -21.23
C ALA A 12 -9.22 -14.15 -21.37
N GLY A 13 -8.69 -13.15 -20.63
CA GLY A 13 -7.30 -12.72 -20.71
C GLY A 13 -6.99 -11.85 -21.93
N LYS A 14 -8.01 -11.37 -22.67
CA LYS A 14 -7.81 -10.49 -23.83
C LYS A 14 -7.47 -9.09 -23.34
N ARG A 15 -6.36 -8.58 -23.81
CA ARG A 15 -5.89 -7.23 -23.51
C ARG A 15 -6.37 -6.23 -24.56
N THR A 16 -6.90 -5.11 -24.10
CA THR A 16 -7.38 -4.03 -24.97
C THR A 16 -6.82 -2.70 -24.46
N ALA A 17 -6.16 -1.97 -25.34
CA ALA A 17 -5.72 -0.60 -25.05
C ALA A 17 -6.94 0.33 -25.02
N LEU A 18 -7.01 1.18 -23.99
CA LEU A 18 -8.01 2.23 -23.88
C LEU A 18 -7.69 3.38 -24.85
N PRO A 19 -8.69 4.20 -25.21
CA PRO A 19 -8.44 5.49 -25.87
C PRO A 19 -7.48 6.36 -25.05
N ALA A 20 -7.00 7.44 -25.64
CA ALA A 20 -6.17 8.41 -24.94
C ALA A 20 -6.85 8.85 -23.64
N LEU A 21 -6.11 8.77 -22.54
CA LEU A 21 -6.63 9.16 -21.22
C LEU A 21 -6.71 10.69 -21.16
N LEU A 22 -7.86 11.20 -20.78
CA LEU A 22 -8.12 12.63 -20.58
C LEU A 22 -7.68 13.06 -19.17
N GLN A 23 -8.01 12.24 -18.19
CA GLN A 23 -7.57 12.39 -16.80
C GLN A 23 -7.20 11.03 -16.26
N TRP A 24 -6.24 11.01 -15.35
CA TRP A 24 -5.88 9.80 -14.62
C TRP A 24 -5.26 10.11 -13.27
N SER A 25 -5.43 9.22 -12.33
CA SER A 25 -4.76 9.22 -11.03
C SER A 25 -4.38 7.80 -10.64
N VAL A 26 -3.18 7.65 -10.13
CA VAL A 26 -2.67 6.41 -9.55
C VAL A 26 -2.10 6.73 -8.17
N LYS A 27 -2.63 6.09 -7.14
CA LYS A 27 -2.19 6.22 -5.77
C LYS A 27 -1.57 4.91 -5.30
N ARG A 28 -0.36 5.00 -4.78
CA ARG A 28 0.38 3.89 -4.20
C ARG A 28 0.76 4.20 -2.77
N THR A 29 0.55 3.28 -1.85
CA THR A 29 0.71 3.55 -0.42
C THR A 29 1.18 2.33 0.36
N ASP A 30 1.96 2.56 1.42
CA ASP A 30 2.30 1.54 2.42
C ASP A 30 1.35 1.57 3.63
N GLY A 31 0.48 2.59 3.72
CA GLY A 31 -0.44 2.86 4.83
C GLY A 31 -1.74 2.09 4.76
N GLU A 32 -2.27 1.98 3.58
CA GLU A 32 -3.50 1.25 3.29
C GLU A 32 -3.15 -0.08 2.60
N PRO A 33 -3.94 -1.12 2.81
CA PRO A 33 -3.65 -2.41 2.22
C PRO A 33 -3.64 -2.41 0.70
N CYS A 34 -4.29 -1.43 0.07
CA CYS A 34 -4.55 -1.44 -1.35
C CYS A 34 -4.26 -0.09 -2.01
N ASP A 35 -3.48 -0.13 -3.07
CA ASP A 35 -3.34 0.98 -4.01
C ASP A 35 -4.67 1.25 -4.73
N SER A 36 -4.81 2.38 -5.41
CA SER A 36 -6.02 2.72 -6.18
C SER A 36 -5.70 3.47 -7.46
N PHE A 37 -6.64 3.45 -8.39
CA PHE A 37 -6.56 4.21 -9.63
C PHE A 37 -7.92 4.74 -10.07
N SER A 38 -7.89 5.80 -10.86
CA SER A 38 -9.02 6.31 -11.65
C SER A 38 -8.49 6.78 -12.99
N VAL A 39 -9.21 6.45 -14.07
CA VAL A 39 -8.89 6.90 -15.42
C VAL A 39 -10.15 7.30 -16.17
N GLN A 40 -10.09 8.42 -16.88
CA GLN A 40 -11.18 8.95 -17.68
C GLN A 40 -10.75 9.10 -19.15
N PHE A 41 -11.62 8.74 -20.08
CA PHE A 41 -11.37 8.80 -21.52
C PHE A 41 -12.64 8.96 -22.32
N ALA A 42 -12.51 9.41 -23.58
CA ALA A 42 -13.63 9.45 -24.51
C ALA A 42 -14.07 8.03 -24.89
N CYS A 43 -15.37 7.75 -24.80
CA CYS A 43 -15.89 6.40 -24.95
C CYS A 43 -16.84 6.29 -26.14
N GLY A 44 -16.50 5.40 -27.08
CA GLY A 44 -17.41 5.00 -28.16
C GLY A 44 -18.16 3.71 -27.81
N LYS A 45 -19.22 3.40 -28.57
CA LYS A 45 -20.05 2.19 -28.37
C LYS A 45 -19.24 0.89 -28.28
N LYS A 46 -18.22 0.73 -29.11
CA LYS A 46 -17.35 -0.47 -29.09
C LYS A 46 -16.56 -0.58 -27.79
N THR A 47 -15.99 0.54 -27.31
CA THR A 47 -15.23 0.58 -26.07
C THR A 47 -16.13 0.31 -24.87
N ALA A 48 -17.32 0.91 -24.83
CA ALA A 48 -18.31 0.66 -23.78
C ALA A 48 -18.63 -0.85 -23.65
N SER A 49 -18.87 -1.54 -24.77
CA SER A 49 -19.13 -2.99 -24.76
C SER A 49 -17.92 -3.83 -24.27
N GLN A 50 -16.71 -3.34 -24.43
CA GLN A 50 -15.51 -4.03 -23.95
C GLN A 50 -15.30 -3.88 -22.44
N LEU A 51 -15.82 -2.80 -21.84
CA LEU A 51 -15.69 -2.55 -20.39
C LEU A 51 -16.51 -3.54 -19.55
N GLU A 52 -17.61 -4.04 -20.06
CA GLU A 52 -18.47 -5.02 -19.37
C GLU A 52 -17.70 -6.29 -18.94
N GLY A 53 -16.66 -6.65 -19.66
CA GLY A 53 -15.82 -7.82 -19.34
C GLY A 53 -14.51 -7.47 -18.65
N ALA A 54 -14.19 -6.20 -18.42
CA ALA A 54 -12.92 -5.78 -17.88
C ALA A 54 -12.77 -6.19 -16.41
N THR A 55 -11.70 -6.90 -16.08
CA THR A 55 -11.41 -7.38 -14.73
C THR A 55 -10.11 -6.81 -14.17
N GLU A 56 -9.15 -6.49 -15.04
CA GLU A 56 -7.87 -5.93 -14.66
C GLU A 56 -7.54 -4.67 -15.46
N PHE A 57 -6.76 -3.80 -14.85
CA PHE A 57 -6.25 -2.58 -15.44
C PHE A 57 -4.73 -2.51 -15.28
N GLN A 58 -4.04 -2.04 -16.32
CA GLN A 58 -2.64 -1.66 -16.28
C GLN A 58 -2.46 -0.24 -16.82
N ALA A 59 -1.66 0.55 -16.12
CA ALA A 59 -1.13 1.81 -16.62
C ALA A 59 0.31 1.60 -17.09
N VAL A 60 0.61 2.10 -18.28
CA VAL A 60 1.95 2.00 -18.91
C VAL A 60 2.41 3.38 -19.33
N GLU A 61 3.61 3.77 -18.91
CA GLU A 61 4.26 5.01 -19.30
C GLU A 61 5.64 4.70 -19.89
N ALA A 62 5.94 5.27 -21.05
CA ALA A 62 7.22 5.05 -21.75
C ALA A 62 7.62 3.55 -21.87
N GLY A 63 6.64 2.67 -22.08
CA GLY A 63 6.85 1.23 -22.19
C GLY A 63 7.06 0.49 -20.85
N LYS A 64 7.01 1.17 -19.72
CA LYS A 64 7.09 0.58 -18.38
C LYS A 64 5.71 0.50 -17.75
N VAL A 65 5.39 -0.63 -17.13
CA VAL A 65 4.19 -0.76 -16.29
C VAL A 65 4.41 0.06 -15.01
N VAL A 66 3.52 1.02 -14.76
CA VAL A 66 3.56 1.90 -13.59
C VAL A 66 2.47 1.57 -12.58
N PHE A 67 1.48 0.78 -13.00
CA PHE A 67 0.42 0.28 -12.11
C PHE A 67 -0.24 -0.97 -12.70
N THR A 68 -0.60 -1.90 -11.83
CA THR A 68 -1.47 -3.05 -12.14
C THR A 68 -2.49 -3.20 -11.02
N GLY A 69 -3.76 -3.37 -11.39
CA GLY A 69 -4.83 -3.53 -10.42
C GLY A 69 -6.06 -4.21 -10.98
N ILE A 70 -7.08 -4.28 -10.15
CA ILE A 70 -8.40 -4.83 -10.47
C ILE A 70 -9.38 -3.69 -10.79
N VAL A 71 -10.25 -3.90 -11.75
CA VAL A 71 -11.36 -3.00 -12.05
C VAL A 71 -12.47 -3.29 -11.05
N ASP A 72 -12.80 -2.29 -10.23
CA ASP A 72 -13.92 -2.40 -9.30
C ASP A 72 -15.21 -1.84 -9.92
N ASP A 73 -15.07 -0.74 -10.69
CA ASP A 73 -16.22 -0.01 -11.19
C ASP A 73 -15.92 0.69 -12.51
N PHE A 74 -16.93 0.85 -13.34
CA PHE A 74 -16.88 1.74 -14.49
C PHE A 74 -18.18 2.51 -14.64
N GLU A 75 -18.07 3.74 -15.06
CA GLU A 75 -19.20 4.63 -15.31
C GLU A 75 -19.16 5.14 -16.74
N LEU A 76 -20.31 5.18 -17.39
CA LEU A 76 -20.51 5.77 -18.71
C LEU A 76 -21.38 7.02 -18.58
N ARG A 77 -20.87 8.15 -19.02
CA ARG A 77 -21.58 9.44 -18.99
C ARG A 77 -21.79 9.95 -20.42
N LEU A 78 -22.99 10.40 -20.74
CA LEU A 78 -23.29 11.09 -21.99
C LEU A 78 -23.60 12.55 -21.72
N GLY A 79 -22.77 13.43 -22.25
CA GLY A 79 -22.93 14.89 -22.15
C GLY A 79 -23.05 15.54 -23.53
N ARG A 80 -23.06 16.89 -23.54
CA ARG A 80 -23.08 17.68 -24.79
C ARG A 80 -21.83 17.47 -25.64
N ASP A 81 -20.70 17.21 -24.99
CA ASP A 81 -19.39 17.08 -25.63
C ASP A 81 -19.07 15.63 -26.03
N GLY A 82 -20.03 14.71 -25.89
CA GLY A 82 -19.88 13.31 -26.24
C GLY A 82 -20.00 12.37 -25.06
N ALA A 83 -19.63 11.10 -25.28
CA ALA A 83 -19.63 10.08 -24.25
C ALA A 83 -18.24 9.95 -23.61
N LEU A 84 -18.21 9.89 -22.30
CA LEU A 84 -17.03 9.65 -21.47
C LEU A 84 -17.20 8.34 -20.71
N ALA A 85 -16.11 7.66 -20.48
CA ALA A 85 -16.00 6.56 -19.52
C ALA A 85 -15.01 6.90 -18.42
N GLU A 86 -15.33 6.48 -17.22
CA GLU A 86 -14.42 6.46 -16.08
C GLU A 86 -14.32 5.03 -15.58
N ILE A 87 -13.10 4.58 -15.31
CA ILE A 87 -12.82 3.30 -14.67
C ILE A 87 -12.09 3.58 -13.37
N THR A 88 -12.55 2.96 -12.31
CA THR A 88 -11.90 3.01 -11.00
C THR A 88 -11.61 1.62 -10.48
N GLY A 89 -10.64 1.52 -9.60
CA GLY A 89 -10.32 0.25 -8.97
C GLY A 89 -9.16 0.32 -8.02
N ARG A 90 -8.80 -0.86 -7.55
CA ARG A 90 -7.76 -1.06 -6.54
C ARG A 90 -6.57 -1.81 -7.12
N GLY A 91 -5.41 -1.73 -6.42
CA GLY A 91 -4.24 -2.55 -6.70
C GLY A 91 -4.50 -4.04 -6.44
N MET A 92 -3.52 -4.89 -6.78
CA MET A 92 -3.65 -6.36 -6.71
C MET A 92 -3.94 -6.90 -5.31
N ALA A 93 -3.64 -6.13 -4.24
CA ALA A 93 -4.02 -6.50 -2.88
C ALA A 93 -5.55 -6.64 -2.70
N GLY A 94 -6.35 -5.97 -3.52
CA GLY A 94 -7.81 -6.09 -3.53
C GLY A 94 -8.28 -7.54 -3.64
N ARG A 95 -7.61 -8.37 -4.45
CA ARG A 95 -7.93 -9.80 -4.57
C ARG A 95 -7.81 -10.56 -3.24
N LEU A 96 -6.83 -10.20 -2.41
CA LEU A 96 -6.63 -10.81 -1.10
C LEU A 96 -7.58 -10.22 -0.04
N MET A 97 -8.03 -8.98 -0.23
CA MET A 97 -8.91 -8.31 0.72
C MET A 97 -10.36 -8.74 0.57
N ASP A 98 -10.79 -9.05 -0.64
CA ASP A 98 -12.17 -9.44 -0.93
C ASP A 98 -12.46 -10.91 -0.56
N MET A 99 -11.42 -11.73 -0.42
CA MET A 99 -11.55 -13.13 -0.05
C MET A 99 -11.43 -13.32 1.46
N GLN A 100 -12.50 -13.80 2.09
CA GLN A 100 -12.52 -14.21 3.50
C GLN A 100 -12.22 -15.70 3.66
N VAL A 101 -11.71 -16.07 4.81
CA VAL A 101 -11.28 -17.43 5.11
C VAL A 101 -11.95 -17.97 6.39
N PRO A 102 -12.14 -19.30 6.49
CA PRO A 102 -12.54 -19.94 7.72
C PRO A 102 -11.41 -19.91 8.75
N ALA A 103 -11.74 -20.21 10.00
CA ALA A 103 -10.74 -20.37 11.05
C ALA A 103 -9.74 -21.47 10.71
N ALA A 104 -8.46 -21.19 10.98
CA ALA A 104 -7.38 -22.17 10.87
C ALA A 104 -6.38 -22.00 12.02
N GLU A 105 -5.88 -23.12 12.52
CA GLU A 105 -4.84 -23.15 13.56
C GLU A 105 -3.64 -23.95 13.06
N TYR A 106 -2.48 -23.34 13.15
CA TYR A 106 -1.20 -23.94 12.78
C TYR A 106 -0.39 -24.16 14.07
N VAL A 107 0.06 -25.39 14.30
CA VAL A 107 1.05 -25.65 15.37
C VAL A 107 2.34 -24.92 15.06
N THR A 108 2.74 -24.97 13.79
CA THR A 108 3.85 -24.20 13.23
C THR A 108 3.48 -23.83 11.80
N ALA A 109 3.24 -22.55 11.54
CA ALA A 109 2.96 -22.05 10.21
C ALA A 109 4.27 -21.73 9.48
N GLN A 110 4.40 -22.17 8.24
CA GLN A 110 5.48 -21.80 7.33
C GLN A 110 4.94 -20.85 6.25
N LEU A 111 5.81 -20.08 5.62
CA LEU A 111 5.40 -19.16 4.54
C LEU A 111 4.65 -19.90 3.43
N GLU A 112 5.14 -21.08 3.04
CA GLU A 112 4.54 -21.85 1.96
C GLU A 112 3.11 -22.33 2.29
N ASP A 113 2.82 -22.66 3.55
CA ASP A 113 1.46 -22.99 4.00
C ASP A 113 0.51 -21.80 3.79
N ILE A 114 0.97 -20.61 4.16
CA ILE A 114 0.21 -19.36 4.03
C ILE A 114 -0.01 -18.98 2.55
N LEU A 115 1.03 -19.11 1.71
CA LEU A 115 0.94 -18.82 0.29
C LEU A 115 -0.04 -19.76 -0.42
N ASN A 116 0.02 -21.07 -0.11
CA ASN A 116 -0.86 -22.06 -0.70
C ASN A 116 -2.31 -21.92 -0.25
N ALA A 117 -2.52 -21.58 1.03
CA ALA A 117 -3.87 -21.47 1.57
C ALA A 117 -4.57 -20.16 1.20
N TYR A 118 -3.83 -19.03 1.12
CA TYR A 118 -4.44 -17.70 1.10
C TYR A 118 -4.04 -16.82 -0.09
N VAL A 119 -2.95 -17.11 -0.79
CA VAL A 119 -2.43 -16.21 -1.84
C VAL A 119 -2.67 -16.77 -3.23
N ARG A 120 -2.19 -17.98 -3.50
CA ARG A 120 -2.32 -18.63 -4.82
C ARG A 120 -3.77 -18.86 -5.25
N PRO A 121 -4.71 -19.24 -4.35
CA PRO A 121 -6.12 -19.36 -4.72
C PRO A 121 -6.76 -18.04 -5.18
N CYS A 122 -6.21 -16.90 -4.79
CA CYS A 122 -6.63 -15.58 -5.25
C CYS A 122 -6.04 -15.17 -6.62
N GLY A 123 -5.36 -16.11 -7.31
CA GLY A 123 -4.77 -15.87 -8.63
C GLY A 123 -3.45 -15.09 -8.61
N ILE A 124 -2.80 -14.96 -7.46
CA ILE A 124 -1.50 -14.28 -7.33
C ILE A 124 -0.40 -15.33 -7.42
N THR A 125 0.33 -15.30 -8.54
CA THR A 125 1.36 -16.31 -8.89
C THR A 125 2.77 -15.73 -8.90
N LYS A 126 2.93 -14.43 -9.13
CA LYS A 126 4.23 -13.76 -9.10
C LYS A 126 4.52 -13.33 -7.66
N ILE A 127 5.45 -14.01 -7.01
CA ILE A 127 5.78 -13.80 -5.59
C ILE A 127 7.29 -13.74 -5.44
N GLU A 128 7.77 -12.70 -4.78
CA GLU A 128 9.16 -12.55 -4.35
C GLU A 128 9.20 -12.46 -2.83
N ALA A 129 9.89 -13.39 -2.19
CA ALA A 129 9.94 -13.47 -0.74
C ALA A 129 11.37 -13.68 -0.24
N ASP A 130 11.68 -13.07 0.90
CA ASP A 130 12.83 -13.44 1.71
C ASP A 130 12.52 -14.73 2.49
N GLU A 131 13.57 -15.40 2.96
CA GLU A 131 13.41 -16.50 3.92
C GLU A 131 12.79 -15.96 5.21
N MET A 132 11.73 -16.61 5.66
CA MET A 132 10.98 -16.22 6.86
C MET A 132 10.97 -17.33 7.89
N PRO A 133 11.33 -17.05 9.16
CA PRO A 133 11.17 -18.00 10.24
C PRO A 133 9.72 -18.48 10.38
N PRO A 134 9.50 -19.75 10.74
CA PRO A 134 8.17 -20.27 10.99
C PRO A 134 7.55 -19.60 12.23
N VAL A 135 6.22 -19.49 12.25
CA VAL A 135 5.46 -18.92 13.37
C VAL A 135 4.73 -20.04 14.13
N ALA A 136 5.12 -20.26 15.38
CA ALA A 136 4.47 -21.25 16.23
C ALA A 136 3.11 -20.75 16.75
N GLN A 137 2.14 -21.67 16.89
CA GLN A 137 0.81 -21.38 17.45
C GLN A 137 0.06 -20.26 16.70
N PHE A 138 0.23 -20.20 15.36
CA PHE A 138 -0.40 -19.17 14.53
C PHE A 138 -1.89 -19.49 14.29
N VAL A 139 -2.75 -18.49 14.47
CA VAL A 139 -4.21 -18.64 14.35
C VAL A 139 -4.78 -17.59 13.39
N VAL A 140 -5.51 -18.05 12.40
CA VAL A 140 -6.38 -17.24 11.54
C VAL A 140 -7.82 -17.38 12.03
N GLN A 141 -8.50 -16.27 12.21
CA GLN A 141 -9.87 -16.24 12.72
C GLN A 141 -10.88 -16.31 11.57
N THR A 142 -12.05 -16.90 11.80
CA THR A 142 -13.16 -16.86 10.84
C THR A 142 -13.48 -15.41 10.45
N GLY A 143 -13.65 -15.16 9.16
CA GLY A 143 -13.95 -13.84 8.61
C GLY A 143 -12.72 -12.94 8.43
N ALA A 144 -11.52 -13.41 8.79
CA ALA A 144 -10.30 -12.73 8.38
C ALA A 144 -10.17 -12.77 6.86
N THR A 145 -9.63 -11.71 6.25
CA THR A 145 -9.31 -11.73 4.82
C THR A 145 -8.02 -12.49 4.55
N CYS A 146 -7.84 -12.97 3.32
CA CYS A 146 -6.57 -13.56 2.89
C CYS A 146 -5.39 -12.60 3.13
N TYR A 147 -5.61 -11.29 2.89
CA TYR A 147 -4.60 -10.27 3.20
C TYR A 147 -4.24 -10.22 4.68
N GLN A 148 -5.23 -10.25 5.57
CA GLN A 148 -5.00 -10.24 7.02
C GLN A 148 -4.23 -11.47 7.50
N ALA A 149 -4.53 -12.65 6.93
CA ALA A 149 -3.79 -13.87 7.24
C ALA A 149 -2.32 -13.77 6.79
N LEU A 150 -2.07 -13.34 5.56
CA LEU A 150 -0.73 -13.14 5.02
C LEU A 150 0.04 -12.06 5.80
N ALA A 151 -0.54 -10.87 5.96
CA ALA A 151 0.11 -9.75 6.65
C ALA A 151 0.40 -10.08 8.12
N GLY A 152 -0.53 -10.79 8.78
CA GLY A 152 -0.32 -11.28 10.15
C GLY A 152 0.87 -12.21 10.25
N PHE A 153 0.97 -13.21 9.37
CA PHE A 153 2.11 -14.12 9.32
C PHE A 153 3.42 -13.35 9.07
N CYS A 154 3.50 -12.53 8.02
CA CYS A 154 4.70 -11.79 7.66
C CYS A 154 5.18 -10.86 8.77
N ARG A 155 4.26 -10.18 9.46
CA ARG A 155 4.62 -9.32 10.61
C ARG A 155 5.16 -10.11 11.79
N HIS A 156 4.58 -11.27 12.10
CA HIS A 156 5.07 -12.09 13.21
C HIS A 156 6.36 -12.83 12.92
N SER A 157 6.52 -13.27 11.68
CA SER A 157 7.71 -14.01 11.25
C SER A 157 8.96 -13.12 11.15
N ALA A 158 8.85 -12.00 10.44
CA ALA A 158 10.01 -11.19 10.06
C ALA A 158 9.79 -9.67 10.10
N ASP A 159 8.66 -9.21 10.65
CA ASP A 159 8.22 -7.79 10.66
C ASP A 159 8.19 -7.18 9.24
N ILE A 160 7.66 -7.96 8.28
CA ILE A 160 7.52 -7.59 6.88
C ILE A 160 6.06 -7.16 6.60
N PHE A 161 5.91 -6.13 5.77
CA PHE A 161 4.62 -5.73 5.22
C PHE A 161 4.50 -6.25 3.79
N PRO A 162 3.49 -7.09 3.48
CA PRO A 162 3.20 -7.48 2.11
C PRO A 162 2.88 -6.26 1.25
N ARG A 163 3.51 -6.17 0.08
CA ARG A 163 3.25 -5.11 -0.90
C ARG A 163 3.25 -5.65 -2.31
N PHE A 164 2.65 -4.92 -3.23
CA PHE A 164 2.66 -5.25 -4.64
C PHE A 164 3.50 -4.23 -5.41
N LEU A 165 4.32 -4.70 -6.34
CA LEU A 165 5.01 -3.83 -7.29
C LEU A 165 4.05 -3.36 -8.38
N ALA A 166 4.49 -2.39 -9.16
CA ALA A 166 3.73 -1.83 -10.27
C ALA A 166 3.26 -2.89 -11.28
N ASP A 167 4.02 -3.95 -11.48
CA ASP A 167 3.70 -5.04 -12.40
C ASP A 167 2.77 -6.14 -11.80
N GLY A 168 2.33 -5.95 -10.56
CA GLY A 168 1.46 -6.88 -9.83
C GLY A 168 2.21 -8.00 -9.09
N THR A 169 3.53 -7.96 -9.01
CA THR A 169 4.31 -8.92 -8.22
C THR A 169 4.13 -8.67 -6.73
N LEU A 170 3.74 -9.70 -5.98
CA LEU A 170 3.70 -9.67 -4.51
C LEU A 170 5.12 -9.74 -3.96
N VAL A 171 5.52 -8.78 -3.14
CA VAL A 171 6.83 -8.73 -2.50
C VAL A 171 6.68 -8.90 -1.00
N LEU A 172 7.36 -9.91 -0.47
CA LEU A 172 7.45 -10.26 0.95
C LEU A 172 8.92 -10.18 1.39
N ARG A 173 9.50 -8.99 1.24
CA ARG A 173 10.90 -8.71 1.57
C ARG A 173 10.98 -7.58 2.59
N LYS A 174 11.98 -7.64 3.44
CA LYS A 174 12.39 -6.45 4.20
C LYS A 174 12.71 -5.35 3.20
N ASN A 175 12.36 -4.12 3.55
CA ASN A 175 12.54 -2.97 2.68
C ASN A 175 13.91 -3.03 2.02
N ALA A 176 13.92 -3.11 0.71
CA ALA A 176 15.15 -3.05 -0.05
C ALA A 176 15.78 -1.69 0.22
N LEU A 177 16.91 -1.71 0.89
CA LEU A 177 17.73 -0.53 1.11
C LEU A 177 18.49 -0.25 -0.19
N GLY A 178 17.76 0.15 -1.24
CA GLY A 178 18.34 0.73 -2.44
C GLY A 178 19.06 2.03 -2.10
N LYS A 179 19.89 2.53 -3.01
CA LYS A 179 20.40 3.90 -2.88
C LYS A 179 19.21 4.86 -2.97
N PRO A 180 19.17 5.91 -2.12
CA PRO A 180 18.11 6.91 -2.22
C PRO A 180 18.07 7.54 -3.61
N VAL A 181 16.85 7.69 -4.14
CA VAL A 181 16.62 8.40 -5.40
C VAL A 181 16.53 9.89 -5.09
N TRP A 182 17.25 10.71 -5.86
CA TRP A 182 17.14 12.18 -5.75
C TRP A 182 15.80 12.63 -6.32
N LEU A 183 15.02 13.39 -5.51
CA LEU A 183 13.69 13.86 -5.92
C LEU A 183 13.73 14.88 -7.07
N GLY A 184 14.86 15.56 -7.24
CA GLY A 184 15.04 16.65 -8.19
C GLY A 184 15.05 18.02 -7.51
N ASP A 185 15.36 19.05 -8.30
CA ASP A 185 15.43 20.43 -7.82
C ASP A 185 14.12 21.19 -8.08
N GLU A 186 13.26 20.68 -8.95
CA GLU A 186 11.99 21.29 -9.31
C GLU A 186 10.87 20.78 -8.41
N ILE A 187 10.57 21.56 -7.37
CA ILE A 187 9.52 21.27 -6.39
C ILE A 187 8.45 22.33 -6.53
N LEU A 188 7.22 21.89 -6.85
CA LEU A 188 6.07 22.79 -7.00
C LEU A 188 5.53 23.24 -5.64
N GLN A 189 5.49 22.32 -4.68
CA GLN A 189 5.00 22.56 -3.33
C GLN A 189 5.66 21.62 -2.34
N ALA A 190 5.91 22.12 -1.13
CA ALA A 190 6.33 21.28 -0.02
C ALA A 190 5.66 21.74 1.28
N GLN A 191 5.29 20.77 2.12
CA GLN A 191 4.68 21.00 3.42
C GLN A 191 5.21 19.99 4.43
N TYR A 192 5.78 20.47 5.53
CA TYR A 192 6.16 19.63 6.65
C TYR A 192 5.09 19.68 7.73
N VAL A 193 4.65 18.51 8.19
CA VAL A 193 3.66 18.38 9.25
C VAL A 193 4.25 17.54 10.39
N ARG A 194 4.13 18.06 11.61
CA ARG A 194 4.39 17.29 12.81
C ARG A 194 3.11 17.09 13.60
N ASN A 195 2.57 15.89 13.58
CA ASN A 195 1.34 15.51 14.25
C ASN A 195 1.67 14.75 15.55
N ARG A 196 1.34 15.34 16.69
CA ARG A 196 1.52 14.71 18.00
C ARG A 196 0.27 14.04 18.54
N TYR A 197 -0.86 14.23 17.85
CA TYR A 197 -2.11 13.58 18.22
C TYR A 197 -2.00 12.07 17.91
N GLY A 198 -2.38 11.24 18.87
CA GLY A 198 -2.30 9.77 18.69
C GLY A 198 -0.93 9.16 19.01
N VAL A 199 0.16 9.94 19.01
CA VAL A 199 1.49 9.44 19.35
C VAL A 199 1.52 9.01 20.82
N ALA A 200 2.00 7.80 21.08
CA ALA A 200 2.19 7.29 22.44
C ALA A 200 3.65 7.41 22.88
N ALA A 201 3.86 7.85 24.10
CA ALA A 201 5.17 7.83 24.75
C ALA A 201 5.56 6.41 25.18
N ARG A 202 4.55 5.57 25.45
CA ARG A 202 4.74 4.18 25.85
C ARG A 202 3.54 3.33 25.46
N GLN A 203 3.82 2.14 24.94
CA GLN A 203 2.83 1.09 24.70
C GLN A 203 3.08 -0.06 25.67
N VAL A 204 2.04 -0.51 26.35
CA VAL A 204 2.10 -1.64 27.30
C VAL A 204 1.12 -2.71 26.87
N LEU A 205 1.61 -3.92 26.73
CA LEU A 205 0.81 -5.10 26.42
C LEU A 205 0.79 -6.00 27.66
N ILE A 206 -0.41 -6.31 28.14
CA ILE A 206 -0.61 -7.09 29.37
C ILE A 206 -1.22 -8.44 29.01
N ASN A 207 -0.58 -9.53 29.43
CA ASN A 207 -1.18 -10.86 29.33
C ASN A 207 -2.21 -11.03 30.44
N THR A 208 -3.48 -11.10 30.07
CA THR A 208 -4.59 -11.16 31.03
C THR A 208 -4.67 -12.48 31.80
N ARG A 209 -3.94 -13.53 31.40
CA ARG A 209 -3.91 -14.81 32.13
C ARG A 209 -2.89 -14.83 33.28
N ASN A 210 -1.72 -14.26 33.08
CA ASN A 210 -0.62 -14.35 34.03
C ASN A 210 -0.07 -13.00 34.49
N GLY A 211 -0.65 -11.89 34.00
CA GLY A 211 -0.24 -10.53 34.37
C GLY A 211 1.11 -10.10 33.79
N SER A 212 1.80 -10.93 32.98
CA SER A 212 3.07 -10.52 32.38
C SER A 212 2.88 -9.32 31.44
N MET A 213 3.88 -8.45 31.41
CA MET A 213 3.83 -7.21 30.64
C MET A 213 4.98 -7.14 29.62
N GLN A 214 4.68 -6.63 28.45
CA GLN A 214 5.65 -6.18 27.45
C GLN A 214 5.45 -4.69 27.26
N ALA A 215 6.53 -3.92 27.24
CA ALA A 215 6.46 -2.48 27.02
C ALA A 215 7.42 -2.05 25.91
N ALA A 216 7.04 -1.00 25.22
CA ALA A 216 7.89 -0.28 24.27
C ALA A 216 7.78 1.22 24.54
N ASP A 217 8.93 1.89 24.61
CA ASP A 217 9.06 3.31 24.92
C ASP A 217 9.49 4.11 23.70
N TYR A 218 8.94 5.32 23.55
CA TYR A 218 9.36 6.31 22.57
C TYR A 218 10.11 7.44 23.25
N ALA A 219 11.42 7.24 23.43
CA ALA A 219 12.29 8.14 24.20
C ALA A 219 12.29 9.57 23.64
N GLU A 220 12.32 9.75 22.30
CA GLU A 220 12.30 11.08 21.70
C GLU A 220 11.04 11.87 22.09
N PHE A 221 9.87 11.22 22.05
CA PHE A 221 8.61 11.87 22.41
C PHE A 221 8.53 12.16 23.92
N GLN A 222 9.09 11.28 24.76
CA GLN A 222 9.20 11.51 26.20
C GLN A 222 10.09 12.72 26.51
N MET A 223 11.23 12.88 25.83
CA MET A 223 12.11 14.06 25.99
C MET A 223 11.44 15.38 25.60
N LEU A 224 10.42 15.32 24.71
CA LEU A 224 9.60 16.45 24.31
C LEU A 224 8.39 16.69 25.25
N GLY A 225 8.34 16.00 26.40
CA GLY A 225 7.26 16.11 27.37
C GLY A 225 6.04 15.24 27.05
N GLY A 226 6.14 14.28 26.13
CA GLY A 226 5.09 13.32 25.86
C GLY A 226 4.90 12.35 27.03
N THR A 227 3.66 12.20 27.51
CA THR A 227 3.34 11.38 28.69
C THR A 227 2.31 10.28 28.41
N ARG A 228 1.75 10.24 27.20
CA ARG A 228 0.66 9.31 26.85
C ARG A 228 1.13 7.86 26.93
N VAL A 229 0.46 7.08 27.77
CA VAL A 229 0.64 5.63 27.87
C VAL A 229 -0.61 4.94 27.35
N GLN A 230 -0.44 3.95 26.49
CA GLN A 230 -1.54 3.14 25.97
C GLN A 230 -1.37 1.69 26.42
N TYR A 231 -2.48 1.06 26.80
CA TYR A 231 -2.53 -0.32 27.27
C TYR A 231 -3.35 -1.18 26.31
N ALA A 232 -2.89 -2.41 26.10
CA ALA A 232 -3.66 -3.42 25.38
C ALA A 232 -3.56 -4.77 26.10
N GLY A 233 -4.64 -5.54 26.05
CA GLY A 233 -4.69 -6.90 26.58
C GLY A 233 -4.29 -7.92 25.53
N MET A 234 -3.63 -8.99 25.96
CA MET A 234 -3.47 -10.24 25.20
C MET A 234 -3.96 -11.42 26.03
N THR A 235 -4.52 -12.44 25.40
CA THR A 235 -5.01 -13.62 26.08
C THR A 235 -4.36 -14.87 25.52
N GLY A 236 -3.58 -15.57 26.35
CA GLY A 236 -2.94 -16.85 26.01
C GLY A 236 -1.70 -16.73 25.16
N ASN A 237 -1.22 -17.88 24.65
CA ASN A 237 0.03 -18.02 23.94
C ASN A 237 -0.15 -18.10 22.41
N LYS A 238 -1.41 -18.14 21.94
CA LYS A 238 -1.69 -18.22 20.49
C LYS A 238 -1.45 -16.87 19.82
N ILE A 239 -0.71 -16.88 18.74
CA ILE A 239 -0.43 -15.69 17.91
C ILE A 239 -1.53 -15.55 16.86
N ARG A 240 -2.47 -14.65 17.11
CA ARG A 240 -3.52 -14.32 16.13
C ARG A 240 -2.95 -13.46 15.02
N ALA A 241 -3.42 -13.65 13.79
CA ALA A 241 -3.01 -12.82 12.65
C ALA A 241 -3.20 -11.30 12.90
N SER A 242 -4.24 -10.92 13.65
CA SER A 242 -4.52 -9.53 14.04
C SER A 242 -3.67 -9.02 15.23
N PHE A 243 -2.93 -9.90 15.91
CA PHE A 243 -2.13 -9.52 17.08
C PHE A 243 -1.01 -8.56 16.70
N ARG A 244 -0.67 -7.64 17.62
CA ARG A 244 0.47 -6.70 17.50
C ARG A 244 1.24 -6.66 18.80
N THR A 245 2.56 -6.78 18.72
CA THR A 245 3.45 -6.59 19.89
C THR A 245 3.43 -5.15 20.39
N ALA A 246 3.93 -4.90 21.60
CA ALA A 246 4.03 -3.53 22.13
C ALA A 246 4.87 -2.63 21.22
N LYS A 247 5.97 -3.16 20.64
CA LYS A 247 6.81 -2.43 19.69
C LYS A 247 6.04 -2.09 18.41
N GLN A 248 5.37 -3.06 17.80
CA GLN A 248 4.58 -2.83 16.58
C GLN A 248 3.47 -1.81 16.79
N ARG A 249 2.80 -1.84 17.95
CA ARG A 249 1.78 -0.83 18.32
C ARG A 249 2.37 0.56 18.47
N LEU A 250 3.58 0.65 19.04
CA LEU A 250 4.28 1.92 19.14
C LEU A 250 4.69 2.45 17.77
N ASP A 251 5.22 1.58 16.90
CA ASP A 251 5.62 1.94 15.55
C ASP A 251 4.41 2.39 14.71
N ASP A 252 3.26 1.71 14.86
CA ASP A 252 2.00 2.13 14.23
C ASP A 252 1.53 3.50 14.77
N ALA A 253 1.63 3.76 16.09
CA ALA A 253 1.18 4.99 16.71
C ALA A 253 2.04 6.23 16.36
N LYS A 254 3.32 6.04 16.04
CA LYS A 254 4.23 7.15 15.66
C LYS A 254 4.39 7.31 14.16
N ARG A 255 3.80 6.44 13.36
CA ARG A 255 3.98 6.35 11.91
C ARG A 255 3.76 7.69 11.20
N ASP A 256 2.71 8.41 11.57
CA ASP A 256 2.29 9.66 10.93
C ASP A 256 2.68 10.89 11.78
N GLU A 257 3.65 10.75 12.69
CA GLU A 257 4.09 11.87 13.53
C GLU A 257 4.80 12.95 12.74
N LYS A 258 5.67 12.55 11.80
CA LYS A 258 6.48 13.46 10.99
C LYS A 258 6.26 13.13 9.54
N LEU A 259 5.58 14.00 8.81
CA LEU A 259 5.28 13.81 7.40
C LEU A 259 5.78 15.02 6.61
N LEU A 260 6.39 14.73 5.47
CA LEU A 260 6.79 15.71 4.49
C LEU A 260 6.02 15.44 3.18
N TYR A 261 5.13 16.35 2.82
CA TYR A 261 4.41 16.33 1.57
C TYR A 261 5.23 17.10 0.53
N VAL A 262 5.49 16.50 -0.62
CA VAL A 262 6.23 17.15 -1.71
C VAL A 262 5.52 16.87 -3.02
N THR A 263 5.23 17.93 -3.77
CA THR A 263 4.65 17.84 -5.11
C THR A 263 5.71 18.25 -6.13
N VAL A 264 5.92 17.39 -7.11
CA VAL A 264 6.86 17.59 -8.22
C VAL A 264 6.12 17.52 -9.56
N PRO A 265 6.62 18.17 -10.63
CA PRO A 265 6.02 18.05 -11.95
C PRO A 265 6.28 16.66 -12.55
N GLY A 266 5.36 16.21 -13.40
CA GLY A 266 5.48 14.93 -14.10
C GLY A 266 5.14 13.73 -13.22
N VAL A 267 5.54 12.56 -13.69
CA VAL A 267 5.35 11.27 -12.98
C VAL A 267 6.66 10.87 -12.33
N PHE A 268 6.66 10.75 -11.03
CA PHE A 268 7.80 10.25 -10.26
C PHE A 268 7.55 8.79 -9.88
N LEU A 269 8.35 7.89 -10.43
CA LEU A 269 8.20 6.45 -10.22
C LEU A 269 8.92 6.00 -8.94
N ALA A 270 8.33 6.31 -7.79
CA ALA A 270 8.76 5.78 -6.51
C ALA A 270 7.75 4.74 -6.02
N GLU A 271 8.28 3.64 -5.53
CA GLU A 271 7.48 2.63 -4.84
C GLU A 271 7.32 3.01 -3.36
N PRO A 272 6.19 2.72 -2.70
CA PRO A 272 6.12 2.80 -1.26
C PRO A 272 7.27 2.01 -0.61
N LEU A 273 7.85 2.59 0.45
CA LEU A 273 9.03 2.10 1.16
C LEU A 273 10.39 2.34 0.45
N ASP A 274 10.41 2.90 -0.75
CA ASP A 274 11.64 3.39 -1.33
C ASP A 274 12.18 4.59 -0.54
N MET A 275 13.49 4.82 -0.66
CA MET A 275 14.13 5.98 -0.07
C MET A 275 14.31 7.10 -1.09
N VAL A 276 14.01 8.31 -0.69
CA VAL A 276 14.12 9.53 -1.50
C VAL A 276 14.95 10.57 -0.74
N SER A 277 15.92 11.14 -1.42
CA SER A 277 16.70 12.28 -0.90
C SER A 277 16.04 13.60 -1.30
N VAL A 278 15.86 14.48 -0.32
CA VAL A 278 15.20 15.78 -0.48
C VAL A 278 16.07 16.88 0.09
N LYS A 279 16.08 18.04 -0.56
CA LYS A 279 16.69 19.27 -0.04
C LYS A 279 15.74 20.44 -0.22
N LEU A 280 15.27 20.99 0.89
CA LEU A 280 14.32 22.12 0.98
C LEU A 280 14.95 23.22 1.81
N ASP A 281 15.82 24.02 1.22
CA ASP A 281 16.58 25.05 1.93
C ASP A 281 15.67 26.07 2.62
N ALA A 282 14.55 26.44 2.01
CA ALA A 282 13.58 27.38 2.56
C ALA A 282 12.89 26.88 3.84
N LEU A 283 12.82 25.57 4.05
CA LEU A 283 12.25 24.95 5.26
C LEU A 283 13.33 24.43 6.21
N GLY A 284 14.61 24.53 5.85
CA GLY A 284 15.71 23.94 6.60
C GLY A 284 15.66 22.42 6.67
N ILE A 285 15.01 21.76 5.71
CA ILE A 285 14.84 20.32 5.66
C ILE A 285 15.76 19.74 4.59
N SER A 286 16.62 18.83 4.99
CA SER A 286 17.50 18.09 4.09
C SER A 286 17.74 16.69 4.65
N GLY A 287 17.67 15.69 3.80
CA GLY A 287 17.91 14.31 4.22
C GLY A 287 17.26 13.26 3.32
N THR A 288 17.30 12.04 3.83
CA THR A 288 16.70 10.88 3.19
C THR A 288 15.45 10.48 3.93
N PHE A 289 14.38 10.29 3.20
CA PHE A 289 13.05 9.96 3.70
C PHE A 289 12.57 8.68 3.02
N THR A 290 11.66 7.98 3.71
CA THR A 290 10.98 6.81 3.15
C THR A 290 9.64 7.24 2.53
N VAL A 291 9.36 6.76 1.34
CA VAL A 291 8.06 7.00 0.67
C VAL A 291 6.97 6.23 1.40
N GLN A 292 6.00 6.93 1.96
CA GLN A 292 4.79 6.35 2.52
C GLN A 292 3.70 6.25 1.47
N GLU A 293 3.54 7.29 0.66
CA GLU A 293 2.55 7.36 -0.40
C GLU A 293 3.12 8.10 -1.61
N ALA A 294 2.77 7.65 -2.80
CA ALA A 294 3.03 8.31 -4.07
C ALA A 294 1.74 8.38 -4.87
N GLN A 295 1.25 9.59 -5.10
CA GLN A 295 0.07 9.84 -5.94
C GLN A 295 0.49 10.60 -7.18
N SER A 296 0.48 9.94 -8.33
CA SER A 296 0.67 10.58 -9.63
C SER A 296 -0.66 10.78 -10.33
N GLY A 297 -0.80 11.89 -11.02
CA GLY A 297 -2.02 12.20 -11.75
C GLY A 297 -1.75 13.17 -12.89
N CYS A 298 -2.70 13.24 -13.80
CA CYS A 298 -2.72 14.22 -14.89
C CYS A 298 -4.15 14.72 -15.07
N ASP A 299 -4.28 16.02 -15.16
CA ASP A 299 -5.52 16.73 -15.46
C ASP A 299 -5.27 17.81 -16.52
N GLU A 300 -6.19 18.78 -16.64
CA GLU A 300 -6.10 19.90 -17.58
C GLU A 300 -4.88 20.80 -17.33
N THR A 301 -4.31 20.78 -16.11
CA THR A 301 -3.14 21.60 -15.73
C THR A 301 -1.82 20.90 -15.97
N GLY A 302 -1.85 19.60 -16.26
CA GLY A 302 -0.68 18.77 -16.53
C GLY A 302 -0.49 17.62 -15.57
N ALA A 303 0.65 16.96 -15.71
CA ALA A 303 1.00 15.81 -14.86
C ALA A 303 1.80 16.27 -13.63
N THR A 304 1.40 15.76 -12.46
CA THR A 304 2.10 15.99 -11.19
C THR A 304 2.20 14.69 -10.38
N CYS A 305 3.18 14.66 -9.49
CA CYS A 305 3.30 13.60 -8.48
C CYS A 305 3.42 14.22 -7.09
N THR A 306 2.55 13.82 -6.17
CA THR A 306 2.64 14.17 -4.76
C THR A 306 3.13 12.98 -3.97
N LEU A 307 4.21 13.19 -3.22
CA LEU A 307 4.80 12.20 -2.32
C LEU A 307 4.49 12.57 -0.87
N ILE A 308 4.15 11.56 -0.07
CA ILE A 308 4.13 11.64 1.39
C ILE A 308 5.35 10.87 1.88
N LEU A 309 6.25 11.57 2.54
CA LEU A 309 7.54 11.08 3.00
C LEU A 309 7.61 11.10 4.53
N ARG A 310 8.28 10.10 5.12
CA ARG A 310 8.49 9.96 6.57
C ARG A 310 9.94 9.64 6.93
#